data_438bef412f60ce397eeb0e80aa4cc295
#
_entry.id   438bef412f60ce397eeb0e80aa4cc295
#
_cell.length_a   1.000
_cell.length_b   1.000
_cell.length_c   1.000
_cell.angle_alpha   90.00
_cell.angle_beta   90.00
_cell.angle_gamma   90.00
#
_symmetry.space_group_name_H-M   'P 1'
#
loop_
_entity.id
_entity.type
_entity.pdbx_description
1 polymer ?
#
loop_
_entity_poly.entity_id
_entity_poly.type
_entity_poly.pdbx_seq_one_letter_code
_entity_poly.pdbx_strand_id
1 'polypeptide(L)'
;KFFGFGREEPYWPERNAAVQEALKKATLVVITHEHGDHVAGVIRSDSRKEIAAKTLLTREQVRTLTLYPQLPDIRLTPETARDYIVVDYESYLPVAPGMVLIKAPGHTPGHQMVYVRLDSGREYLFIGDVGWTLDNVTQLKLRPVVTMRRINEYAPALMHQLRWIKDVMDQERLIVIPSHDDKLLQDLAAKQLIGEQLMLR
;
A
#
# COMPACT_ATOMS: atom_id res chain seq x y z
N LYS A 1 -14.38 4.43 13.97
CA LYS A 1 -14.26 3.06 14.60
C LYS A 1 -13.97 2.06 13.49
N PHE A 2 -12.76 2.14 12.91
CA PHE A 2 -12.41 1.34 11.73
C PHE A 2 -12.47 -0.16 11.99
N PHE A 3 -11.93 -0.63 13.12
CA PHE A 3 -11.94 -2.04 13.49
C PHE A 3 -13.02 -2.45 14.51
N GLY A 4 -13.91 -1.56 14.91
CA GLY A 4 -15.00 -1.87 15.85
C GLY A 4 -14.54 -2.12 17.30
N PHE A 5 -13.32 -1.75 17.67
CA PHE A 5 -12.77 -1.95 19.02
C PHE A 5 -13.24 -0.92 20.05
N GLY A 6 -14.20 -0.06 19.70
CA GLY A 6 -14.82 0.90 20.63
C GLY A 6 -13.95 2.10 21.00
N ARG A 7 -12.70 2.18 20.53
CA ARG A 7 -11.84 3.35 20.70
C ARG A 7 -12.00 4.32 19.53
N GLU A 8 -11.96 5.62 19.81
CA GLU A 8 -11.77 6.63 18.79
C GLU A 8 -10.31 6.55 18.34
N GLU A 9 -10.11 6.37 17.02
CA GLU A 9 -8.77 6.42 16.46
C GLU A 9 -8.31 7.89 16.43
N PRO A 10 -7.06 8.18 16.83
CA PRO A 10 -6.57 9.54 16.79
C PRO A 10 -6.54 10.04 15.34
N TYR A 11 -7.04 11.26 15.14
CA TYR A 11 -7.01 11.95 13.86
C TYR A 11 -6.19 13.22 13.97
N TRP A 12 -5.24 13.37 13.06
CA TRP A 12 -4.35 14.54 12.99
C TRP A 12 -4.64 15.34 11.71
N PRO A 13 -5.44 16.40 11.78
CA PRO A 13 -5.82 17.19 10.61
C PRO A 13 -4.64 17.71 9.79
N GLU A 14 -3.58 18.19 10.45
CA GLU A 14 -2.41 18.74 9.78
C GLU A 14 -1.65 17.64 8.98
N ARG A 15 -1.52 16.44 9.54
CA ARG A 15 -0.89 15.31 8.85
C ARG A 15 -1.73 14.87 7.66
N ASN A 16 -3.04 14.80 7.82
CA ASN A 16 -3.93 14.50 6.71
C ASN A 16 -3.83 15.56 5.61
N ALA A 17 -3.81 16.86 5.97
CA ALA A 17 -3.63 17.95 5.00
C ALA A 17 -2.31 17.81 4.23
N ALA A 18 -1.21 17.47 4.90
CA ALA A 18 0.08 17.24 4.26
C ALA A 18 0.04 16.06 3.26
N VAL A 19 -0.64 14.96 3.63
CA VAL A 19 -0.85 13.82 2.71
C VAL A 19 -1.69 14.24 1.50
N GLN A 20 -2.77 14.99 1.69
CA GLN A 20 -3.61 15.48 0.59
C GLN A 20 -2.84 16.40 -0.35
N GLU A 21 -1.99 17.29 0.16
CA GLU A 21 -1.10 18.12 -0.67
C GLU A 21 -0.09 17.28 -1.44
N ALA A 22 0.47 16.23 -0.83
CA ALA A 22 1.35 15.30 -1.51
C ALA A 22 0.65 14.58 -2.67
N LEU A 23 -0.55 14.07 -2.42
CA LEU A 23 -1.35 13.40 -3.44
C LEU A 23 -1.67 14.34 -4.62
N LYS A 24 -1.99 15.62 -4.33
CA LYS A 24 -2.22 16.63 -5.38
C LYS A 24 -0.96 16.94 -6.20
N LYS A 25 0.20 17.02 -5.57
CA LYS A 25 1.48 17.32 -6.24
C LYS A 25 2.13 16.12 -6.91
N ALA A 26 1.79 14.90 -6.52
CA ALA A 26 2.34 13.69 -7.11
C ALA A 26 2.07 13.62 -8.62
N THR A 27 3.05 13.16 -9.39
CA THR A 27 2.90 12.88 -10.82
C THR A 27 2.17 11.56 -11.05
N LEU A 28 2.40 10.59 -10.16
CA LEU A 28 1.77 9.28 -10.16
C LEU A 28 1.43 8.88 -8.72
N VAL A 29 0.25 8.35 -8.53
CA VAL A 29 -0.18 7.74 -7.25
C VAL A 29 -0.40 6.25 -7.47
N VAL A 30 0.18 5.44 -6.60
CA VAL A 30 0.06 3.98 -6.65
C VAL A 30 -0.56 3.50 -5.35
N ILE A 31 -1.51 2.58 -5.45
CA ILE A 31 -2.18 1.97 -4.30
C ILE A 31 -1.72 0.52 -4.16
N THR A 32 -1.22 0.15 -2.97
CA THR A 32 -0.81 -1.23 -2.73
C THR A 32 -1.97 -2.19 -2.78
N HIS A 33 -3.09 -1.82 -2.16
CA HIS A 33 -4.29 -2.64 -2.17
C HIS A 33 -5.56 -1.84 -1.81
N GLU A 34 -6.71 -2.45 -1.99
CA GLU A 34 -8.01 -1.83 -1.98
C GLU A 34 -8.71 -1.74 -0.61
N HIS A 35 -8.01 -1.97 0.51
CA HIS A 35 -8.60 -1.71 1.83
C HIS A 35 -8.73 -0.21 2.13
N GLY A 36 -9.68 0.13 3.02
CA GLY A 36 -10.06 1.51 3.28
C GLY A 36 -8.93 2.38 3.82
N ASP A 37 -8.08 1.84 4.69
CA ASP A 37 -6.91 2.55 5.25
C ASP A 37 -5.80 2.81 4.23
N HIS A 38 -5.84 2.16 3.06
CA HIS A 38 -4.87 2.37 1.99
C HIS A 38 -5.42 3.19 0.82
N VAL A 39 -6.72 3.09 0.52
CA VAL A 39 -7.30 3.74 -0.67
C VAL A 39 -8.15 4.97 -0.34
N ALA A 40 -8.65 5.08 0.90
CA ALA A 40 -9.60 6.14 1.25
C ALA A 40 -9.02 7.56 1.12
N GLY A 41 -7.71 7.74 1.34
CA GLY A 41 -7.03 9.01 1.14
C GLY A 41 -7.18 9.58 -0.28
N VAL A 42 -7.37 8.71 -1.27
CA VAL A 42 -7.65 9.08 -2.67
C VAL A 42 -9.15 9.20 -2.91
N ILE A 43 -9.92 8.16 -2.57
CA ILE A 43 -11.36 8.10 -2.94
C ILE A 43 -12.21 9.13 -2.20
N ARG A 44 -11.88 9.42 -0.94
CA ARG A 44 -12.60 10.40 -0.09
C ARG A 44 -12.04 11.82 -0.20
N SER A 45 -11.00 12.04 -1.00
CA SER A 45 -10.41 13.37 -1.15
C SER A 45 -11.39 14.36 -1.77
N ASP A 46 -11.40 15.59 -1.28
CA ASP A 46 -12.11 16.71 -1.90
C ASP A 46 -11.58 17.01 -3.31
N SER A 47 -10.29 16.70 -3.55
CA SER A 47 -9.63 16.79 -4.85
C SER A 47 -9.64 15.46 -5.64
N ARG A 48 -10.59 14.55 -5.35
CA ARG A 48 -10.62 13.19 -5.89
C ARG A 48 -10.41 13.13 -7.42
N LYS A 49 -11.10 13.97 -8.19
CA LYS A 49 -11.02 13.93 -9.66
C LYS A 49 -9.60 14.20 -10.16
N GLU A 50 -8.93 15.17 -9.57
CA GLU A 50 -7.55 15.51 -9.92
C GLU A 50 -6.59 14.37 -9.55
N ILE A 51 -6.76 13.81 -8.34
CA ILE A 51 -5.90 12.73 -7.83
C ILE A 51 -6.16 11.43 -8.59
N ALA A 52 -7.42 11.09 -8.86
CA ALA A 52 -7.80 9.88 -9.59
C ALA A 52 -7.18 9.82 -10.98
N ALA A 53 -7.13 10.95 -11.71
CA ALA A 53 -6.56 11.02 -13.06
C ALA A 53 -5.07 10.60 -13.14
N LYS A 54 -4.38 10.55 -12.02
CA LYS A 54 -2.98 10.11 -11.89
C LYS A 54 -2.80 8.96 -10.90
N THR A 55 -3.90 8.37 -10.45
CA THR A 55 -3.88 7.19 -9.57
C THR A 55 -4.03 5.92 -10.39
N LEU A 56 -3.05 5.02 -10.20
CA LEU A 56 -3.02 3.73 -10.83
C LEU A 56 -3.68 2.70 -9.92
N LEU A 57 -4.70 2.03 -10.43
CA LEU A 57 -5.36 0.89 -9.81
C LEU A 57 -5.22 -0.35 -10.69
N THR A 58 -5.06 -1.52 -10.06
CA THR A 58 -5.16 -2.77 -10.81
C THR A 58 -6.62 -3.07 -11.15
N ARG A 59 -6.86 -3.87 -12.19
CA ARG A 59 -8.20 -4.35 -12.57
C ARG A 59 -8.92 -5.02 -11.39
N GLU A 60 -8.18 -5.81 -10.58
CA GLU A 60 -8.75 -6.47 -9.41
C GLU A 60 -9.09 -5.49 -8.29
N GLN A 61 -8.28 -4.44 -8.07
CA GLN A 61 -8.63 -3.36 -7.13
C GLN A 61 -9.93 -2.68 -7.55
N VAL A 62 -10.06 -2.30 -8.82
CA VAL A 62 -11.29 -1.68 -9.35
C VAL A 62 -12.47 -2.62 -9.19
N ARG A 63 -12.30 -3.91 -9.50
CA ARG A 63 -13.36 -4.92 -9.35
C ARG A 63 -13.82 -5.01 -7.90
N THR A 64 -12.90 -5.13 -6.95
CA THR A 64 -13.22 -5.21 -5.52
C THR A 64 -13.90 -3.94 -5.04
N LEU A 65 -13.36 -2.77 -5.36
CA LEU A 65 -13.92 -1.46 -4.98
C LEU A 65 -15.32 -1.23 -5.57
N THR A 66 -15.62 -1.81 -6.72
CA THR A 66 -16.94 -1.67 -7.36
C THR A 66 -17.97 -2.65 -6.79
N LEU A 67 -17.58 -3.93 -6.62
CA LEU A 67 -18.52 -5.00 -6.29
C LEU A 67 -18.58 -5.30 -4.79
N TYR A 68 -17.44 -5.31 -4.11
CA TYR A 68 -17.29 -5.79 -2.73
C TYR A 68 -16.38 -4.89 -1.89
N PRO A 69 -16.56 -3.56 -1.87
CA PRO A 69 -15.70 -2.67 -1.09
C PRO A 69 -15.77 -3.00 0.40
N GLN A 70 -14.64 -2.93 1.08
CA GLN A 70 -14.57 -3.14 2.53
C GLN A 70 -15.47 -2.17 3.31
N LEU A 71 -15.59 -0.93 2.82
CA LEU A 71 -16.42 0.13 3.38
C LEU A 71 -17.32 0.72 2.29
N PRO A 72 -18.59 1.08 2.61
CA PRO A 72 -19.50 1.63 1.61
C PRO A 72 -19.01 2.93 0.95
N ASP A 73 -18.29 3.76 1.68
CA ASP A 73 -17.86 5.10 1.27
C ASP A 73 -16.56 5.12 0.44
N ILE A 74 -15.92 3.96 0.25
CA ILE A 74 -14.85 3.78 -0.74
C ILE A 74 -15.34 3.07 -2.02
N ARG A 75 -16.65 2.86 -2.16
CA ARG A 75 -17.21 2.23 -3.36
C ARG A 75 -16.98 3.09 -4.59
N LEU A 76 -16.45 2.48 -5.64
CA LEU A 76 -16.43 3.06 -6.98
C LEU A 76 -17.68 2.65 -7.75
N THR A 77 -18.27 3.60 -8.47
CA THR A 77 -19.26 3.29 -9.51
C THR A 77 -18.53 3.07 -10.84
N PRO A 78 -19.18 2.45 -11.85
CA PRO A 78 -18.58 2.33 -13.18
C PRO A 78 -18.16 3.68 -13.79
N GLU A 79 -18.88 4.76 -13.46
CA GLU A 79 -18.56 6.12 -13.89
C GLU A 79 -17.30 6.64 -13.21
N THR A 80 -17.22 6.55 -11.88
CA THR A 80 -16.07 7.05 -11.11
C THR A 80 -14.82 6.19 -11.29
N ALA A 81 -14.97 4.91 -11.63
CA ALA A 81 -13.84 4.04 -11.94
C ALA A 81 -13.08 4.48 -13.21
N ARG A 82 -13.76 5.17 -14.13
CA ARG A 82 -13.15 5.71 -15.36
C ARG A 82 -12.21 6.90 -15.12
N ASP A 83 -12.28 7.50 -13.94
CA ASP A 83 -11.40 8.60 -13.56
C ASP A 83 -9.95 8.11 -13.28
N TYR A 84 -9.76 6.80 -13.08
CA TYR A 84 -8.49 6.17 -12.67
C TYR A 84 -7.74 5.57 -13.87
N ILE A 85 -6.41 5.47 -13.72
CA ILE A 85 -5.57 4.71 -14.64
C ILE A 85 -5.68 3.24 -14.25
N VAL A 86 -6.38 2.44 -15.06
CA VAL A 86 -6.58 1.01 -14.76
C VAL A 86 -5.56 0.18 -15.53
N VAL A 87 -4.80 -0.63 -14.81
CA VAL A 87 -3.79 -1.54 -15.38
C VAL A 87 -4.11 -2.99 -15.07
N ASP A 88 -3.60 -3.87 -15.93
CA ASP A 88 -3.60 -5.31 -15.73
C ASP A 88 -2.24 -5.85 -16.16
N TYR A 89 -1.65 -6.70 -15.36
CA TYR A 89 -0.34 -7.30 -15.63
C TYR A 89 -0.20 -8.63 -14.89
N GLU A 90 0.71 -9.49 -15.35
CA GLU A 90 0.84 -10.85 -14.79
C GLU A 90 1.73 -10.89 -13.54
N SER A 91 2.93 -10.31 -13.61
CA SER A 91 3.92 -10.39 -12.53
C SER A 91 4.49 -9.03 -12.15
N TYR A 92 5.00 -8.27 -13.13
CA TYR A 92 5.69 -7.00 -12.93
C TYR A 92 5.20 -5.95 -13.91
N LEU A 93 5.13 -4.70 -13.45
CA LEU A 93 4.81 -3.54 -14.30
C LEU A 93 5.76 -2.39 -13.96
N PRO A 94 6.74 -2.06 -14.81
CA PRO A 94 7.48 -0.80 -14.69
C PRO A 94 6.54 0.37 -14.94
N VAL A 95 6.49 1.34 -14.02
CA VAL A 95 5.57 2.50 -14.11
C VAL A 95 6.30 3.83 -14.20
N ALA A 96 7.57 3.86 -13.79
CA ALA A 96 8.48 5.00 -13.93
C ALA A 96 9.94 4.51 -13.89
N PRO A 97 10.93 5.33 -14.29
CA PRO A 97 12.33 5.01 -14.04
C PRO A 97 12.56 4.70 -12.57
N GLY A 98 13.12 3.52 -12.28
CA GLY A 98 13.36 3.05 -10.90
C GLY A 98 12.13 2.62 -10.12
N MET A 99 10.93 2.56 -10.71
CA MET A 99 9.72 2.12 -10.01
C MET A 99 9.04 0.96 -10.74
N VAL A 100 8.80 -0.14 -10.00
CA VAL A 100 8.17 -1.36 -10.51
C VAL A 100 7.07 -1.82 -9.54
N LEU A 101 5.90 -2.11 -10.09
CA LEU A 101 4.82 -2.79 -9.35
C LEU A 101 5.02 -4.30 -9.47
N ILE A 102 4.80 -5.00 -8.36
CA ILE A 102 4.95 -6.46 -8.26
C ILE A 102 3.62 -7.03 -7.80
N LYS A 103 2.99 -7.86 -8.62
CA LYS A 103 1.71 -8.51 -8.31
C LYS A 103 1.86 -9.43 -7.11
N ALA A 104 1.06 -9.23 -6.07
CA ALA A 104 1.16 -9.96 -4.81
C ALA A 104 -0.22 -10.26 -4.18
N PRO A 105 -1.15 -10.94 -4.91
CA PRO A 105 -2.46 -11.26 -4.36
C PRO A 105 -2.33 -12.22 -3.18
N GLY A 106 -3.19 -12.05 -2.17
CA GLY A 106 -3.17 -12.91 -0.97
C GLY A 106 -3.76 -12.22 0.24
N HIS A 107 -3.33 -10.98 0.53
CA HIS A 107 -4.00 -10.11 1.50
C HIS A 107 -5.34 -9.62 0.94
N THR A 108 -5.32 -9.09 -0.26
CA THR A 108 -6.50 -8.84 -1.09
C THR A 108 -6.27 -9.37 -2.52
N PRO A 109 -7.33 -9.50 -3.34
CA PRO A 109 -7.18 -9.91 -4.74
C PRO A 109 -6.33 -8.94 -5.56
N GLY A 110 -6.44 -7.63 -5.30
CA GLY A 110 -5.72 -6.58 -6.02
C GLY A 110 -4.39 -6.15 -5.41
N HIS A 111 -3.91 -6.86 -4.39
CA HIS A 111 -2.69 -6.48 -3.69
C HIS A 111 -1.45 -6.54 -4.60
N GLN A 112 -0.62 -5.51 -4.48
CA GLN A 112 0.67 -5.37 -5.16
C GLN A 112 1.71 -4.75 -4.21
N MET A 113 2.97 -5.11 -4.40
CA MET A 113 4.11 -4.46 -3.77
C MET A 113 4.68 -3.40 -4.70
N VAL A 114 5.41 -2.44 -4.16
CA VAL A 114 6.05 -1.37 -4.93
C VAL A 114 7.54 -1.38 -4.65
N TYR A 115 8.34 -1.69 -5.68
CA TYR A 115 9.78 -1.54 -5.64
C TYR A 115 10.17 -0.14 -6.13
N VAL A 116 11.09 0.52 -5.41
CA VAL A 116 11.61 1.84 -5.76
C VAL A 116 13.13 1.85 -5.63
N ARG A 117 13.82 2.22 -6.70
CA ARG A 117 15.25 2.51 -6.72
C ARG A 117 15.46 4.01 -6.93
N LEU A 118 16.12 4.64 -5.99
CA LEU A 118 16.49 6.06 -6.08
C LEU A 118 17.79 6.25 -6.88
N ASP A 119 18.01 7.47 -7.38
CA ASP A 119 19.26 7.85 -8.07
C ASP A 119 20.50 7.67 -7.18
N SER A 120 20.33 7.74 -5.86
CA SER A 120 21.38 7.43 -4.88
C SER A 120 21.81 5.96 -4.87
N GLY A 121 21.12 5.07 -5.59
CA GLY A 121 21.30 3.64 -5.57
C GLY A 121 20.61 2.93 -4.39
N ARG A 122 19.90 3.66 -3.51
CA ARG A 122 19.11 3.03 -2.45
C ARG A 122 17.87 2.37 -3.05
N GLU A 123 17.54 1.20 -2.53
CA GLU A 123 16.42 0.40 -3.00
C GLU A 123 15.44 0.11 -1.87
N TYR A 124 14.16 0.27 -2.16
CA TYR A 124 13.06 0.08 -1.22
C TYR A 124 12.03 -0.88 -1.78
N LEU A 125 11.48 -1.72 -0.92
CA LEU A 125 10.33 -2.56 -1.24
C LEU A 125 9.20 -2.27 -0.26
N PHE A 126 8.18 -1.56 -0.72
CA PHE A 126 6.94 -1.35 0.02
C PHE A 126 6.07 -2.58 -0.16
N ILE A 127 5.95 -3.37 0.88
CA ILE A 127 5.27 -4.68 0.81
C ILE A 127 3.77 -4.60 1.10
N GLY A 128 3.25 -3.40 1.37
CA GLY A 128 1.85 -3.26 1.79
C GLY A 128 1.55 -4.17 2.98
N ASP A 129 0.42 -4.88 2.88
CA ASP A 129 -0.07 -5.77 3.92
C ASP A 129 0.24 -7.26 3.68
N VAL A 130 1.23 -7.57 2.87
CA VAL A 130 1.82 -8.92 2.87
C VAL A 130 2.31 -9.25 4.29
N GLY A 131 2.95 -8.27 4.94
CA GLY A 131 3.24 -8.26 6.37
C GLY A 131 2.90 -6.89 6.97
N TRP A 132 2.30 -6.86 8.17
CA TRP A 132 2.00 -5.60 8.86
C TRP A 132 3.25 -4.98 9.48
N THR A 133 4.16 -5.84 9.95
CA THR A 133 5.43 -5.43 10.53
C THR A 133 6.57 -6.23 9.93
N LEU A 134 7.80 -5.74 10.09
CA LEU A 134 8.99 -6.44 9.63
C LEU A 134 9.16 -7.82 10.30
N ASP A 135 8.64 -8.00 11.50
CA ASP A 135 8.63 -9.29 12.18
C ASP A 135 7.86 -10.37 11.41
N ASN A 136 6.84 -10.02 10.64
CA ASN A 136 6.16 -10.99 9.78
C ASN A 136 7.14 -11.59 8.74
N VAL A 137 8.03 -10.76 8.19
CA VAL A 137 9.03 -11.18 7.22
C VAL A 137 10.18 -11.96 7.90
N THR A 138 10.79 -11.37 8.91
CA THR A 138 11.99 -11.92 9.56
C THR A 138 11.74 -13.25 10.26
N GLN A 139 10.56 -13.39 10.87
CA GLN A 139 10.15 -14.60 11.59
C GLN A 139 9.29 -15.56 10.76
N LEU A 140 8.97 -15.20 9.50
CA LEU A 140 8.04 -15.94 8.62
C LEU A 140 6.70 -16.23 9.32
N LYS A 141 6.14 -15.21 9.98
CA LYS A 141 4.97 -15.35 10.84
C LYS A 141 3.78 -14.63 10.23
N LEU A 142 2.73 -15.38 9.95
CA LEU A 142 1.44 -14.83 9.53
C LEU A 142 0.69 -14.21 10.72
N ARG A 143 -0.33 -13.43 10.42
CA ARG A 143 -1.30 -12.91 11.39
C ARG A 143 -2.08 -14.04 12.06
N PRO A 144 -2.71 -13.81 13.22
CA PRO A 144 -3.58 -14.80 13.85
C PRO A 144 -4.67 -15.28 12.90
N VAL A 145 -4.97 -16.58 12.92
CA VAL A 145 -5.94 -17.22 12.01
C VAL A 145 -7.32 -16.55 12.06
N VAL A 146 -7.74 -16.07 13.22
CA VAL A 146 -9.01 -15.37 13.37
C VAL A 146 -9.02 -14.05 12.59
N THR A 147 -7.92 -13.31 12.59
CA THR A 147 -7.76 -12.08 11.82
C THR A 147 -7.78 -12.36 10.34
N MET A 148 -6.98 -13.35 9.90
CA MET A 148 -6.88 -13.74 8.49
C MET A 148 -8.24 -14.17 7.91
N ARG A 149 -9.03 -14.94 8.68
CA ARG A 149 -10.38 -15.34 8.29
C ARG A 149 -11.34 -14.14 8.21
N ARG A 150 -11.23 -13.20 9.14
CA ARG A 150 -12.09 -12.01 9.19
C ARG A 150 -11.91 -11.12 7.97
N ILE A 151 -10.68 -11.00 7.46
CA ILE A 151 -10.34 -10.16 6.30
C ILE A 151 -10.12 -10.99 5.02
N ASN A 152 -10.46 -12.28 5.06
CA ASN A 152 -10.45 -13.21 3.93
C ASN A 152 -9.09 -13.34 3.23
N GLU A 153 -8.02 -13.45 4.02
CA GLU A 153 -6.65 -13.64 3.49
C GLU A 153 -6.38 -15.07 3.04
N TYR A 154 -5.54 -15.20 2.02
CA TYR A 154 -5.06 -16.49 1.52
C TYR A 154 -3.66 -16.81 2.05
N ALA A 155 -3.61 -17.53 3.18
CA ALA A 155 -2.38 -17.86 3.91
C ALA A 155 -1.24 -18.46 3.06
N PRO A 156 -1.49 -19.42 2.12
CA PRO A 156 -0.42 -20.00 1.33
C PRO A 156 0.30 -18.96 0.46
N ALA A 157 -0.43 -18.04 -0.18
CA ALA A 157 0.16 -16.99 -1.00
C ALA A 157 0.98 -16.02 -0.14
N LEU A 158 0.44 -15.58 1.01
CA LEU A 158 1.16 -14.69 1.92
C LEU A 158 2.44 -15.34 2.44
N MET A 159 2.42 -16.61 2.83
CA MET A 159 3.62 -17.31 3.28
C MET A 159 4.67 -17.45 2.17
N HIS A 160 4.24 -17.69 0.94
CA HIS A 160 5.14 -17.73 -0.22
C HIS A 160 5.80 -16.36 -0.44
N GLN A 161 5.02 -15.29 -0.38
CA GLN A 161 5.50 -13.91 -0.53
C GLN A 161 6.45 -13.53 0.60
N LEU A 162 6.13 -13.84 1.86
CA LEU A 162 7.01 -13.56 3.01
C LEU A 162 8.37 -14.24 2.86
N ARG A 163 8.42 -15.50 2.40
CA ARG A 163 9.69 -16.20 2.11
C ARG A 163 10.48 -15.49 1.03
N TRP A 164 9.84 -15.17 -0.09
CA TRP A 164 10.49 -14.44 -1.18
C TRP A 164 11.04 -13.09 -0.71
N ILE A 165 10.23 -12.30 0.04
CA ILE A 165 10.66 -11.01 0.58
C ILE A 165 11.87 -11.18 1.50
N LYS A 166 11.83 -12.19 2.39
CA LYS A 166 12.95 -12.50 3.28
C LYS A 166 14.20 -12.86 2.51
N ASP A 167 14.11 -13.74 1.51
CA ASP A 167 15.25 -14.16 0.69
C ASP A 167 15.87 -12.96 -0.03
N VAL A 168 15.06 -12.08 -0.64
CA VAL A 168 15.56 -10.88 -1.32
C VAL A 168 16.17 -9.88 -0.33
N MET A 169 15.56 -9.71 0.84
CA MET A 169 16.07 -8.84 1.90
C MET A 169 17.42 -9.31 2.43
N ASP A 170 17.61 -10.63 2.57
CA ASP A 170 18.86 -11.23 3.09
C ASP A 170 20.00 -11.20 2.04
N GLN A 171 19.67 -11.27 0.74
CA GLN A 171 20.65 -11.30 -0.36
C GLN A 171 21.02 -9.90 -0.87
N GLU A 172 20.08 -8.98 -0.85
CA GLU A 172 20.22 -7.63 -1.39
C GLU A 172 20.16 -6.60 -0.24
N ARG A 173 20.75 -5.43 -0.44
CA ARG A 173 20.66 -4.33 0.54
C ARG A 173 19.32 -3.59 0.44
N LEU A 174 18.25 -4.34 0.31
CA LEU A 174 16.90 -3.86 0.09
C LEU A 174 16.24 -3.44 1.40
N ILE A 175 15.73 -2.22 1.45
CA ILE A 175 14.98 -1.70 2.61
C ILE A 175 13.52 -2.12 2.43
N VAL A 176 13.07 -3.08 3.24
CA VAL A 176 11.69 -3.56 3.22
C VAL A 176 10.83 -2.70 4.15
N ILE A 177 9.71 -2.19 3.63
CA ILE A 177 8.79 -1.29 4.35
C ILE A 177 7.38 -1.90 4.35
N PRO A 178 6.93 -2.49 5.47
CA PRO A 178 5.54 -2.86 5.69
C PRO A 178 4.69 -1.63 6.04
N SER A 179 3.35 -1.76 5.97
CA SER A 179 2.44 -0.62 6.12
C SER A 179 2.19 -0.18 7.57
N HIS A 180 2.35 -1.07 8.55
CA HIS A 180 1.90 -0.86 9.94
C HIS A 180 3.02 -1.03 10.96
N ASP A 181 4.24 -0.58 10.65
CA ASP A 181 5.41 -0.72 11.53
C ASP A 181 6.01 0.65 11.89
N ASP A 182 5.35 1.35 12.81
CA ASP A 182 5.79 2.67 13.28
C ASP A 182 7.20 2.64 13.86
N LYS A 183 7.57 1.54 14.55
CA LYS A 183 8.90 1.40 15.13
C LYS A 183 9.97 1.31 14.05
N LEU A 184 9.74 0.52 13.01
CA LEU A 184 10.64 0.45 11.88
C LEU A 184 10.80 1.81 11.20
N LEU A 185 9.71 2.53 10.97
CA LEU A 185 9.76 3.85 10.33
C LEU A 185 10.57 4.85 11.18
N GLN A 186 10.41 4.86 12.50
CA GLN A 186 11.22 5.66 13.40
C GLN A 186 12.72 5.27 13.34
N ASP A 187 13.03 3.98 13.33
CA ASP A 187 14.39 3.47 13.22
C ASP A 187 15.05 3.85 11.87
N LEU A 188 14.29 3.78 10.77
CA LEU A 188 14.75 4.19 9.45
C LEU A 188 14.98 5.70 9.35
N ALA A 189 14.12 6.51 9.96
CA ALA A 189 14.27 7.95 10.03
C ALA A 189 15.49 8.34 10.85
N ALA A 190 15.69 7.75 12.02
CA ALA A 190 16.87 7.96 12.87
C ALA A 190 18.18 7.62 12.14
N LYS A 191 18.16 6.62 11.24
CA LYS A 191 19.29 6.24 10.36
C LYS A 191 19.39 7.08 9.09
N GLN A 192 18.53 8.08 8.90
CA GLN A 192 18.45 8.92 7.69
C GLN A 192 18.25 8.10 6.38
N LEU A 193 17.60 6.96 6.49
CA LEU A 193 17.23 6.13 5.36
C LEU A 193 15.90 6.56 4.75
N ILE A 194 15.02 7.19 5.54
CA ILE A 194 13.81 7.87 5.09
C ILE A 194 13.76 9.27 5.71
N GLY A 195 12.98 10.19 5.12
CA GLY A 195 12.72 11.50 5.68
C GLY A 195 11.55 11.49 6.66
N GLU A 196 11.60 12.32 7.70
CA GLU A 196 10.50 12.49 8.66
C GLU A 196 9.39 13.42 8.14
N GLN A 197 9.71 14.23 7.15
CA GLN A 197 8.79 15.21 6.57
C GLN A 197 8.70 15.04 5.06
N LEU A 198 7.51 15.28 4.54
CA LEU A 198 7.29 15.31 3.11
C LEU A 198 7.90 16.58 2.53
N MET A 199 9.01 16.44 1.82
CA MET A 199 9.70 17.52 1.11
C MET A 199 9.10 17.63 -0.31
N LEU A 200 8.04 18.42 -0.44
CA LEU A 200 7.45 18.74 -1.75
C LEU A 200 8.29 19.87 -2.39
N ARG A 201 9.07 19.52 -3.39
CA ARG A 201 9.81 20.48 -4.25
C ARG A 201 8.94 21.01 -5.36
#